data_fd2a57de0c8ced37d30065e2f5c70d74
#
_entry.id   fd2a57de0c8ced37d30065e2f5c70d74
#
_cell.length_a   1.000
_cell.length_b   1.000
_cell.length_c   1.000
_cell.angle_alpha   90.00
_cell.angle_beta   90.00
_cell.angle_gamma   90.00
#
_symmetry.space_group_name_H-M   'P 1'
#
loop_
_entity.id
_entity.type
_entity.pdbx_description
1 polymer ?
#
loop_
_entity_poly.entity_id
_entity_poly.type
_entity_poly.pdbx_seq_one_letter_code
_entity_poly.pdbx_strand_id
1 'polypeptide(L)'
;MRTDDRTEEQILVMRAQRGEQDAFRVLVERYQKLVYTLALRMLNVPADAEDAAQEAFLSAWKALPRFRMDAKFSTWLYRLTVNAATDVLRRRRKEPDSLDDAERPVQAADSTDTPEEAAQRAERRAMVRRAIGALSENHRQILLLREVTGLSYEEIGAALELSPGTVRSRLARARKELREELLAEGNYFDLPPSKGKKGR
;
A
#
# COMPACT_ATOMS: atom_id res chain seq x y z
N MET A 1 1.83 19.01 2.43
CA MET A 1 1.96 19.05 0.95
C MET A 1 1.66 20.48 0.54
N ARG A 2 2.67 21.22 0.07
CA ARG A 2 2.57 22.64 -0.27
C ARG A 2 1.74 22.84 -1.54
N THR A 3 1.08 23.99 -1.69
CA THR A 3 0.27 24.35 -2.87
C THR A 3 1.10 24.27 -4.18
N ASP A 4 2.39 24.51 -4.08
CA ASP A 4 3.37 24.46 -5.16
C ASP A 4 3.57 23.03 -5.72
N ASP A 5 3.66 22.03 -4.85
CA ASP A 5 3.86 20.62 -5.17
C ASP A 5 2.65 20.02 -5.94
N ARG A 6 1.44 20.52 -5.66
CA ARG A 6 0.21 20.12 -6.34
C ARG A 6 0.11 20.67 -7.77
N THR A 7 0.59 21.88 -7.97
CA THR A 7 0.65 22.53 -9.28
C THR A 7 1.70 21.83 -10.17
N GLU A 8 2.85 21.50 -9.60
CA GLU A 8 3.92 20.78 -10.30
C GLU A 8 3.47 19.39 -10.75
N GLU A 9 2.79 18.62 -9.87
CA GLU A 9 2.24 17.32 -10.23
C GLU A 9 1.24 17.40 -11.37
N GLN A 10 0.35 18.39 -11.35
CA GLN A 10 -0.63 18.60 -12.42
C GLN A 10 0.05 18.92 -13.76
N ILE A 11 1.12 19.71 -13.76
CA ILE A 11 1.90 20.01 -14.97
C ILE A 11 2.54 18.72 -15.52
N LEU A 12 3.15 17.91 -14.66
CA LEU A 12 3.75 16.62 -15.06
C LEU A 12 2.69 15.69 -15.65
N VAL A 13 1.53 15.60 -15.04
CA VAL A 13 0.41 14.77 -15.54
C VAL A 13 -0.05 15.26 -16.92
N MET A 14 -0.26 16.58 -17.12
CA MET A 14 -0.65 17.12 -18.42
C MET A 14 0.40 16.88 -19.53
N ARG A 15 1.68 16.99 -19.18
CA ARG A 15 2.77 16.69 -20.12
C ARG A 15 2.80 15.19 -20.49
N ALA A 16 2.68 14.33 -19.50
CA ALA A 16 2.63 12.89 -19.71
C ALA A 16 1.39 12.46 -20.52
N GLN A 17 0.23 13.14 -20.36
CA GLN A 17 -0.96 12.93 -21.19
C GLN A 17 -0.74 13.23 -22.68
N ARG A 18 0.20 14.13 -22.99
CA ARG A 18 0.62 14.45 -24.37
C ARG A 18 1.66 13.47 -24.92
N GLY A 19 2.01 12.42 -24.16
CA GLY A 19 2.97 11.40 -24.56
C GLY A 19 4.42 11.71 -24.15
N GLU A 20 4.69 12.74 -23.34
CA GLU A 20 6.04 13.05 -22.87
C GLU A 20 6.47 12.01 -21.83
N GLN A 21 7.29 11.05 -22.26
CA GLN A 21 7.77 9.94 -21.41
C GLN A 21 8.59 10.43 -20.21
N ASP A 22 9.39 11.49 -20.37
CA ASP A 22 10.19 12.05 -19.29
C ASP A 22 9.32 12.61 -18.15
N ALA A 23 8.19 13.22 -18.48
CA ALA A 23 7.25 13.69 -17.46
C ALA A 23 6.63 12.52 -16.68
N PHE A 24 6.31 11.42 -17.37
CA PHE A 24 5.80 10.21 -16.71
C PHE A 24 6.89 9.53 -15.86
N ARG A 25 8.14 9.48 -16.32
CA ARG A 25 9.27 8.95 -15.54
C ARG A 25 9.41 9.67 -14.20
N VAL A 26 9.30 11.00 -14.17
CA VAL A 26 9.33 11.77 -12.91
C VAL A 26 8.18 11.37 -11.98
N LEU A 27 6.97 11.12 -12.52
CA LEU A 27 5.85 10.60 -11.71
C LEU A 27 6.13 9.19 -11.17
N VAL A 28 6.74 8.31 -11.97
CA VAL A 28 7.15 6.97 -11.51
C VAL A 28 8.16 7.09 -10.37
N GLU A 29 9.22 7.86 -10.53
CA GLU A 29 10.25 8.09 -9.50
C GLU A 29 9.66 8.62 -8.19
N ARG A 30 8.68 9.54 -8.28
CA ARG A 30 7.99 10.13 -7.12
C ARG A 30 7.16 9.10 -6.36
N TYR A 31 6.49 8.18 -7.05
CA TYR A 31 5.50 7.29 -6.45
C TYR A 31 5.94 5.83 -6.31
N GLN A 32 7.01 5.37 -6.96
CA GLN A 32 7.42 3.96 -6.99
C GLN A 32 7.57 3.33 -5.60
N LYS A 33 8.17 4.05 -4.64
CA LYS A 33 8.37 3.55 -3.27
C LYS A 33 7.04 3.29 -2.56
N LEU A 34 6.06 4.18 -2.74
CA LEU A 34 4.77 4.06 -2.05
C LEU A 34 3.86 3.03 -2.73
N VAL A 35 3.87 2.98 -4.06
CA VAL A 35 3.19 1.96 -4.88
C VAL A 35 3.70 0.57 -4.52
N TYR A 36 5.02 0.37 -4.52
CA TYR A 36 5.64 -0.90 -4.10
C TYR A 36 5.28 -1.26 -2.64
N THR A 37 5.37 -0.30 -1.72
CA THR A 37 5.02 -0.55 -0.32
C THR A 37 3.57 -0.97 -0.16
N LEU A 38 2.64 -0.33 -0.88
CA LEU A 38 1.21 -0.68 -0.87
C LEU A 38 1.01 -2.10 -1.41
N ALA A 39 1.59 -2.43 -2.57
CA ALA A 39 1.52 -3.75 -3.17
C ALA A 39 2.12 -4.82 -2.23
N LEU A 40 3.29 -4.56 -1.65
CA LEU A 40 3.95 -5.48 -0.72
C LEU A 40 3.11 -5.75 0.54
N ARG A 41 2.44 -4.73 1.08
CA ARG A 41 1.54 -4.92 2.23
C ARG A 41 0.27 -5.70 1.88
N MET A 42 -0.16 -5.64 0.62
CA MET A 42 -1.30 -6.43 0.15
C MET A 42 -0.93 -7.89 -0.12
N LEU A 43 0.24 -8.15 -0.69
CA LEU A 43 0.63 -9.44 -1.26
C LEU A 43 1.55 -10.26 -0.36
N ASN A 44 2.32 -9.59 0.51
CA ASN A 44 3.35 -10.17 1.40
C ASN A 44 4.51 -10.91 0.69
N VAL A 45 4.56 -10.92 -0.65
CA VAL A 45 5.59 -11.55 -1.47
C VAL A 45 6.27 -10.47 -2.31
N PRO A 46 7.61 -10.28 -2.16
CA PRO A 46 8.34 -9.22 -2.86
C PRO A 46 8.24 -9.28 -4.38
N ALA A 47 8.40 -10.46 -4.98
CA ALA A 47 8.31 -10.64 -6.43
C ALA A 47 6.94 -10.21 -6.98
N ASP A 48 5.85 -10.68 -6.36
CA ASP A 48 4.50 -10.28 -6.76
C ASP A 48 4.23 -8.80 -6.53
N ALA A 49 4.85 -8.20 -5.50
CA ALA A 49 4.69 -6.78 -5.24
C ALA A 49 5.40 -5.93 -6.29
N GLU A 50 6.53 -6.37 -6.80
CA GLU A 50 7.24 -5.77 -7.93
C GLU A 50 6.40 -5.85 -9.20
N ASP A 51 5.87 -7.03 -9.52
CA ASP A 51 5.01 -7.25 -10.68
C ASP A 51 3.74 -6.41 -10.61
N ALA A 52 3.05 -6.38 -9.45
CA ALA A 52 1.86 -5.58 -9.25
C ALA A 52 2.15 -4.06 -9.33
N ALA A 53 3.29 -3.61 -8.82
CA ALA A 53 3.71 -2.22 -8.94
C ALA A 53 4.01 -1.84 -10.39
N GLN A 54 4.70 -2.70 -11.12
CA GLN A 54 4.97 -2.51 -12.56
C GLN A 54 3.66 -2.45 -13.36
N GLU A 55 2.75 -3.41 -13.13
CA GLU A 55 1.45 -3.43 -13.82
C GLU A 55 0.61 -2.18 -13.50
N ALA A 56 0.66 -1.69 -12.26
CA ALA A 56 -0.02 -0.45 -11.89
C ALA A 56 0.49 0.76 -12.70
N PHE A 57 1.82 0.89 -12.89
CA PHE A 57 2.38 1.96 -13.72
C PHE A 57 2.12 1.78 -15.20
N LEU A 58 2.16 0.55 -15.72
CA LEU A 58 1.80 0.24 -17.11
C LEU A 58 0.33 0.58 -17.38
N SER A 59 -0.55 0.19 -16.49
CA SER A 59 -1.97 0.52 -16.56
C SER A 59 -2.20 2.04 -16.45
N ALA A 60 -1.44 2.72 -15.57
CA ALA A 60 -1.47 4.17 -15.48
C ALA A 60 -1.05 4.82 -16.80
N TRP A 61 0.07 4.43 -17.39
CA TRP A 61 0.53 4.97 -18.66
C TRP A 61 -0.50 4.81 -19.79
N LYS A 62 -1.08 3.60 -19.93
CA LYS A 62 -2.10 3.29 -20.93
C LYS A 62 -3.38 4.10 -20.76
N ALA A 63 -3.80 4.31 -19.51
CA ALA A 63 -5.06 5.01 -19.19
C ALA A 63 -4.90 6.52 -18.99
N LEU A 64 -3.65 7.02 -18.88
CA LEU A 64 -3.34 8.42 -18.62
C LEU A 64 -3.98 9.43 -19.59
N PRO A 65 -4.04 9.18 -20.93
CA PRO A 65 -4.70 10.09 -21.87
C PRO A 65 -6.19 10.32 -21.56
N ARG A 66 -6.84 9.40 -20.83
CA ARG A 66 -8.26 9.49 -20.43
C ARG A 66 -8.46 9.91 -18.98
N PHE A 67 -7.38 10.15 -18.24
CA PHE A 67 -7.46 10.60 -16.86
C PHE A 67 -7.97 12.04 -16.77
N ARG A 68 -9.14 12.22 -16.15
CA ARG A 68 -9.89 13.50 -16.16
C ARG A 68 -9.45 14.50 -15.10
N MET A 69 -8.49 14.15 -14.24
CA MET A 69 -8.04 14.96 -13.09
C MET A 69 -9.16 15.32 -12.08
N ASP A 70 -10.26 14.57 -12.06
CA ASP A 70 -11.34 14.71 -11.08
C ASP A 70 -10.87 14.35 -9.65
N ALA A 71 -9.79 13.58 -9.57
CA ALA A 71 -9.10 13.21 -8.35
C ALA A 71 -7.59 13.51 -8.49
N LYS A 72 -6.84 13.46 -7.38
CA LYS A 72 -5.38 13.53 -7.43
C LYS A 72 -4.82 12.35 -8.23
N PHE A 73 -3.73 12.59 -8.96
CA PHE A 73 -3.03 11.51 -9.67
C PHE A 73 -2.64 10.36 -8.73
N SER A 74 -2.13 10.69 -7.53
CA SER A 74 -1.79 9.70 -6.52
C SER A 74 -2.97 8.82 -6.11
N THR A 75 -4.15 9.39 -5.87
CA THR A 75 -5.37 8.64 -5.51
C THR A 75 -5.76 7.65 -6.61
N TRP A 76 -5.71 8.11 -7.86
CA TRP A 76 -6.00 7.28 -9.03
C TRP A 76 -4.95 6.16 -9.22
N LEU A 77 -3.66 6.47 -9.06
CA LEU A 77 -2.58 5.50 -9.14
C LEU A 77 -2.69 4.42 -8.06
N TYR A 78 -3.02 4.79 -6.81
CA TYR A 78 -3.22 3.83 -5.73
C TYR A 78 -4.41 2.90 -5.98
N ARG A 79 -5.48 3.38 -6.61
CA ARG A 79 -6.56 2.52 -7.09
C ARG A 79 -6.05 1.47 -8.08
N LEU A 80 -5.24 1.87 -9.05
CA LEU A 80 -4.64 0.93 -10.01
C LEU A 80 -3.72 -0.08 -9.30
N THR A 81 -2.96 0.34 -8.31
CA THR A 81 -2.10 -0.54 -7.50
C THR A 81 -2.93 -1.57 -6.73
N VAL A 82 -4.00 -1.14 -6.08
CA VAL A 82 -4.93 -2.03 -5.35
C VAL A 82 -5.55 -3.05 -6.31
N ASN A 83 -5.98 -2.62 -7.49
CA ASN A 83 -6.55 -3.51 -8.51
C ASN A 83 -5.53 -4.56 -8.97
N ALA A 84 -4.31 -4.14 -9.32
CA ALA A 84 -3.25 -5.05 -9.75
C ALA A 84 -2.93 -6.10 -8.66
N ALA A 85 -2.76 -5.66 -7.42
CA ALA A 85 -2.52 -6.56 -6.28
C ALA A 85 -3.70 -7.52 -6.03
N THR A 86 -4.93 -7.04 -6.18
CA THR A 86 -6.13 -7.86 -6.04
C THR A 86 -6.20 -8.94 -7.11
N ASP A 87 -5.83 -8.63 -8.35
CA ASP A 87 -5.81 -9.59 -9.44
C ASP A 87 -4.75 -10.68 -9.22
N VAL A 88 -3.61 -10.35 -8.61
CA VAL A 88 -2.62 -11.35 -8.16
C VAL A 88 -3.22 -12.28 -7.11
N LEU A 89 -3.88 -11.74 -6.07
CA LEU A 89 -4.54 -12.56 -5.03
C LEU A 89 -5.62 -13.47 -5.60
N ARG A 90 -6.39 -13.00 -6.59
CA ARG A 90 -7.42 -13.81 -7.26
C ARG A 90 -6.82 -14.93 -8.08
N ARG A 91 -5.72 -14.69 -8.80
CA ARG A 91 -4.99 -15.74 -9.55
C ARG A 91 -4.47 -16.82 -8.61
N ARG A 92 -3.81 -16.45 -7.51
CA ARG A 92 -3.32 -17.41 -6.50
C ARG A 92 -4.42 -18.30 -5.90
N ARG A 93 -5.62 -17.76 -5.68
CA ARG A 93 -6.75 -18.57 -5.19
C ARG A 93 -7.24 -19.60 -6.21
N LYS A 94 -7.04 -19.35 -7.50
CA LYS A 94 -7.44 -20.27 -8.57
C LYS A 94 -6.40 -21.35 -8.86
N GLU A 95 -5.14 -21.09 -8.57
CA GLU A 95 -3.99 -21.96 -8.82
C GLU A 95 -3.23 -22.18 -7.49
N PRO A 96 -3.76 -23.02 -6.56
CA PRO A 96 -3.16 -23.19 -5.24
C PRO A 96 -1.83 -23.95 -5.24
N ASP A 97 -1.46 -24.63 -6.33
CA ASP A 97 -0.28 -25.50 -6.39
C ASP A 97 1.07 -24.76 -6.61
N SER A 98 1.07 -23.43 -6.71
CA SER A 98 2.31 -22.63 -6.83
C SER A 98 2.77 -21.99 -5.52
N LEU A 99 2.40 -22.55 -4.37
CA LEU A 99 2.65 -21.99 -3.02
C LEU A 99 3.99 -22.44 -2.42
N ASP A 100 5.08 -22.40 -3.17
CA ASP A 100 6.41 -22.69 -2.61
C ASP A 100 7.36 -21.47 -2.70
N ASP A 101 6.82 -20.26 -2.49
CA ASP A 101 7.65 -19.07 -2.31
C ASP A 101 7.68 -18.69 -0.82
N ALA A 102 8.67 -19.30 -0.15
CA ALA A 102 9.05 -19.01 1.21
C ALA A 102 9.18 -17.50 1.47
N GLU A 103 8.61 -17.10 2.61
CA GLU A 103 8.82 -15.81 3.25
C GLU A 103 10.30 -15.36 3.20
N ARG A 104 10.66 -14.55 2.22
CA ARG A 104 11.91 -13.77 2.32
C ARG A 104 11.60 -12.53 3.15
N PRO A 105 12.18 -12.40 4.35
CA PRO A 105 11.98 -11.21 5.17
C PRO A 105 12.54 -10.00 4.44
N VAL A 106 11.68 -9.00 4.20
CA VAL A 106 12.14 -7.69 3.72
C VAL A 106 12.96 -7.06 4.84
N GLN A 107 14.27 -7.13 4.72
CA GLN A 107 15.21 -6.45 5.62
C GLN A 107 15.22 -4.96 5.30
N ALA A 108 14.50 -4.17 6.10
CA ALA A 108 14.85 -2.77 6.26
C ALA A 108 15.88 -2.72 7.40
N ALA A 109 17.16 -2.67 7.04
CA ALA A 109 18.23 -2.49 8.00
C ALA A 109 18.24 -1.03 8.46
N ASP A 110 17.82 -0.78 9.71
CA ASP A 110 18.24 0.39 10.46
C ASP A 110 19.54 0.01 11.19
N SER A 111 20.64 0.62 10.83
CA SER A 111 22.00 0.24 11.18
C SER A 111 22.43 0.58 12.64
N THR A 112 21.49 0.91 13.52
CA THR A 112 21.75 1.33 14.91
C THR A 112 21.18 0.38 15.97
N ASP A 113 20.56 -0.74 15.57
CA ASP A 113 19.95 -1.69 16.50
C ASP A 113 20.92 -2.75 16.97
N THR A 114 20.76 -3.18 18.23
CA THR A 114 21.39 -4.41 18.69
C THR A 114 20.77 -5.62 17.97
N PRO A 115 21.46 -6.76 17.84
CA PRO A 115 20.90 -7.97 17.23
C PRO A 115 19.57 -8.41 17.85
N GLU A 116 19.39 -8.25 19.15
CA GLU A 116 18.16 -8.57 19.87
C GLU A 116 17.01 -7.63 19.49
N GLU A 117 17.27 -6.32 19.43
CA GLU A 117 16.27 -5.33 19.00
C GLU A 117 15.86 -5.54 17.54
N ALA A 118 16.81 -5.90 16.67
CA ALA A 118 16.55 -6.22 15.28
C ALA A 118 15.66 -7.46 15.15
N ALA A 119 15.94 -8.54 15.92
CA ALA A 119 15.13 -9.76 15.94
C ALA A 119 13.69 -9.50 16.43
N GLN A 120 13.54 -8.81 17.56
CA GLN A 120 12.22 -8.44 18.09
C GLN A 120 11.42 -7.57 17.13
N ARG A 121 12.09 -6.66 16.41
CA ARG A 121 11.45 -5.80 15.40
C ARG A 121 11.02 -6.60 14.16
N ALA A 122 11.83 -7.58 13.74
CA ALA A 122 11.49 -8.47 12.65
C ALA A 122 10.26 -9.33 13.00
N GLU A 123 10.21 -9.87 14.23
CA GLU A 123 9.08 -10.66 14.72
C GLU A 123 7.79 -9.83 14.78
N ARG A 124 7.83 -8.61 15.32
CA ARG A 124 6.69 -7.69 15.31
C ARG A 124 6.19 -7.38 13.89
N ARG A 125 7.12 -7.15 12.96
CA ARG A 125 6.77 -6.92 11.56
C ARG A 125 6.11 -8.14 10.93
N ALA A 126 6.61 -9.33 11.23
CA ALA A 126 6.03 -10.59 10.74
C ALA A 126 4.62 -10.80 11.30
N MET A 127 4.40 -10.59 12.60
CA MET A 127 3.09 -10.66 13.25
C MET A 127 2.08 -9.70 12.59
N VAL A 128 2.44 -8.43 12.42
CA VAL A 128 1.56 -7.43 11.76
C VAL A 128 1.26 -7.82 10.32
N ARG A 129 2.24 -8.38 9.58
CA ARG A 129 2.01 -8.87 8.21
C ARG A 129 1.01 -10.01 8.17
N ARG A 130 1.13 -11.00 9.07
CA ARG A 130 0.17 -12.11 9.16
C ARG A 130 -1.23 -11.61 9.49
N ALA A 131 -1.36 -10.76 10.51
CA ALA A 131 -2.65 -10.18 10.90
C ALA A 131 -3.30 -9.37 9.76
N ILE A 132 -2.54 -8.57 9.00
CA ILE A 132 -3.06 -7.89 7.80
C ILE A 132 -3.43 -8.92 6.72
N GLY A 133 -2.64 -10.00 6.58
CA GLY A 133 -2.91 -11.08 5.64
C GLY A 133 -4.19 -11.85 5.93
N ALA A 134 -4.59 -11.98 7.19
CA ALA A 134 -5.82 -12.64 7.62
C ALA A 134 -7.09 -11.81 7.33
N LEU A 135 -6.98 -10.49 7.22
CA LEU A 135 -8.12 -9.62 6.91
C LEU A 135 -8.80 -10.01 5.60
N SER A 136 -10.13 -9.82 5.56
CA SER A 136 -10.86 -9.88 4.30
C SER A 136 -10.27 -8.88 3.28
N GLU A 137 -10.36 -9.20 1.97
CA GLU A 137 -9.82 -8.36 0.89
C GLU A 137 -10.28 -6.90 0.99
N ASN A 138 -11.59 -6.69 1.20
CA ASN A 138 -12.16 -5.36 1.33
C ASN A 138 -11.66 -4.58 2.56
N HIS A 139 -11.43 -5.26 3.69
CA HIS A 139 -10.90 -4.65 4.90
C HIS A 139 -9.42 -4.34 4.76
N ARG A 140 -8.64 -5.24 4.14
CA ARG A 140 -7.23 -5.03 3.86
C ARG A 140 -7.01 -3.82 2.95
N GLN A 141 -7.73 -3.73 1.83
CA GLN A 141 -7.62 -2.61 0.88
C GLN A 141 -7.87 -1.26 1.56
N ILE A 142 -8.99 -1.12 2.26
CA ILE A 142 -9.37 0.16 2.87
C ILE A 142 -8.42 0.57 3.98
N LEU A 143 -7.96 -0.40 4.78
CA LEU A 143 -6.99 -0.17 5.85
C LEU A 143 -5.66 0.29 5.29
N LEU A 144 -5.12 -0.40 4.28
CA LEU A 144 -3.83 -0.06 3.68
C LEU A 144 -3.87 1.27 2.93
N LEU A 145 -4.95 1.59 2.23
CA LEU A 145 -5.13 2.92 1.63
C LEU A 145 -5.11 4.02 2.70
N ARG A 146 -5.67 3.80 3.88
CA ARG A 146 -5.61 4.78 4.96
C ARG A 146 -4.25 4.87 5.62
N GLU A 147 -3.69 3.74 6.04
CA GLU A 147 -2.50 3.69 6.91
C GLU A 147 -1.17 3.81 6.13
N VAL A 148 -1.12 3.34 4.88
CA VAL A 148 0.09 3.40 4.05
C VAL A 148 0.15 4.67 3.22
N THR A 149 -0.95 5.06 2.59
CA THR A 149 -0.96 6.21 1.67
C THR A 149 -1.48 7.51 2.30
N GLY A 150 -2.12 7.42 3.46
CA GLY A 150 -2.66 8.58 4.18
C GLY A 150 -3.88 9.24 3.54
N LEU A 151 -4.54 8.58 2.59
CA LEU A 151 -5.71 9.12 1.89
C LEU A 151 -6.82 9.50 2.86
N SER A 152 -7.54 10.59 2.58
CA SER A 152 -8.76 10.97 3.29
C SER A 152 -9.91 9.99 3.04
N TYR A 153 -10.98 10.07 3.81
CA TYR A 153 -12.15 9.20 3.60
C TYR A 153 -12.83 9.45 2.25
N GLU A 154 -12.81 10.70 1.80
CA GLU A 154 -13.33 11.12 0.50
C GLU A 154 -12.46 10.55 -0.63
N GLU A 155 -11.12 10.63 -0.49
CA GLU A 155 -10.17 10.09 -1.47
C GLU A 155 -10.25 8.56 -1.54
N ILE A 156 -10.37 7.87 -0.40
CA ILE A 156 -10.61 6.41 -0.35
C ILE A 156 -11.96 6.07 -1.01
N GLY A 157 -12.99 6.85 -0.73
CA GLY A 157 -14.30 6.70 -1.36
C GLY A 157 -14.22 6.80 -2.87
N ALA A 158 -13.49 7.79 -3.39
CA ALA A 158 -13.25 7.95 -4.82
C ALA A 158 -12.42 6.80 -5.42
N ALA A 159 -11.40 6.30 -4.67
CA ALA A 159 -10.56 5.18 -5.12
C ALA A 159 -11.30 3.84 -5.17
N LEU A 160 -12.20 3.58 -4.21
CA LEU A 160 -12.91 2.30 -4.06
C LEU A 160 -14.38 2.36 -4.51
N GLU A 161 -14.84 3.49 -5.06
CA GLU A 161 -16.22 3.74 -5.48
C GLU A 161 -17.22 3.54 -4.33
N LEU A 162 -16.88 4.07 -3.14
CA LEU A 162 -17.66 3.95 -1.92
C LEU A 162 -18.11 5.32 -1.40
N SER A 163 -19.27 5.38 -0.73
CA SER A 163 -19.67 6.58 0.01
C SER A 163 -18.74 6.81 1.21
N PRO A 164 -18.51 8.07 1.64
CA PRO A 164 -17.70 8.37 2.83
C PRO A 164 -18.20 7.70 4.11
N GLY A 165 -19.52 7.51 4.24
CA GLY A 165 -20.14 6.78 5.35
C GLY A 165 -19.76 5.29 5.32
N THR A 166 -19.75 4.67 4.13
CA THR A 166 -19.31 3.29 3.93
C THR A 166 -17.82 3.14 4.23
N VAL A 167 -16.99 4.11 3.80
CA VAL A 167 -15.56 4.14 4.12
C VAL A 167 -15.34 4.13 5.63
N ARG A 168 -16.03 5.03 6.36
CA ARG A 168 -15.92 5.13 7.82
C ARG A 168 -16.30 3.81 8.51
N SER A 169 -17.45 3.24 8.17
CA SER A 169 -17.94 2.00 8.81
C SER A 169 -17.06 0.80 8.48
N ARG A 170 -16.58 0.67 7.22
CA ARG A 170 -15.71 -0.41 6.78
C ARG A 170 -14.33 -0.30 7.43
N LEU A 171 -13.77 0.91 7.53
CA LEU A 171 -12.49 1.14 8.19
C LEU A 171 -12.54 0.82 9.69
N ALA A 172 -13.66 1.17 10.36
CA ALA A 172 -13.86 0.80 11.77
C ALA A 172 -13.89 -0.73 11.96
N ARG A 173 -14.58 -1.46 11.07
CA ARG A 173 -14.62 -2.94 11.11
C ARG A 173 -13.25 -3.54 10.80
N ALA A 174 -12.53 -3.01 9.80
CA ALA A 174 -11.19 -3.47 9.45
C ALA A 174 -10.20 -3.31 10.61
N ARG A 175 -10.25 -2.19 11.33
CA ARG A 175 -9.42 -1.97 12.53
C ARG A 175 -9.80 -2.90 13.68
N LYS A 176 -11.09 -3.20 13.86
CA LYS A 176 -11.54 -4.17 14.85
C LYS A 176 -11.02 -5.56 14.53
N GLU A 177 -11.20 -6.03 13.30
CA GLU A 177 -10.72 -7.33 12.82
C GLU A 177 -9.20 -7.44 12.96
N LEU A 178 -8.44 -6.41 12.53
CA LEU A 178 -6.97 -6.39 12.73
C LEU A 178 -6.58 -6.52 14.20
N ARG A 179 -7.29 -5.83 15.10
CA ARG A 179 -7.04 -5.92 16.53
C ARG A 179 -7.29 -7.32 17.06
N GLU A 180 -8.37 -7.97 16.61
CA GLU A 180 -8.71 -9.36 17.01
C GLU A 180 -7.65 -10.34 16.53
N GLU A 181 -7.16 -10.22 15.30
CA GLU A 181 -6.05 -11.02 14.76
C GLU A 181 -4.75 -10.81 15.55
N LEU A 182 -4.39 -9.57 15.86
CA LEU A 182 -3.19 -9.25 16.65
C LEU A 182 -3.27 -9.80 18.08
N LEU A 183 -4.46 -9.82 18.69
CA LEU A 183 -4.66 -10.40 20.01
C LEU A 183 -4.62 -11.93 19.99
N ALA A 184 -5.13 -12.55 18.94
CA ALA A 184 -5.11 -14.01 18.77
C ALA A 184 -3.69 -14.56 18.59
N GLU A 185 -2.79 -13.80 17.99
CA GLU A 185 -1.36 -14.16 17.86
C GLU A 185 -0.56 -14.05 19.16
N GLY A 186 -1.16 -13.56 20.25
CA GLY A 186 -0.75 -13.83 21.65
C GLY A 186 0.40 -13.02 22.14
N ASN A 187 0.88 -11.91 21.98
CA ASN A 187 1.93 -11.14 22.71
C ASN A 187 2.19 -9.71 22.16
N TYR A 188 1.28 -9.18 21.33
CA TYR A 188 1.50 -7.85 20.74
C TYR A 188 1.65 -6.75 21.81
N PHE A 189 0.95 -6.88 22.93
CA PHE A 189 0.93 -5.88 24.02
C PHE A 189 2.01 -6.10 25.08
N ASP A 190 2.62 -7.27 25.13
CA ASP A 190 3.72 -7.59 26.06
C ASP A 190 5.09 -7.16 25.52
N LEU A 191 5.16 -6.75 24.26
CA LEU A 191 6.39 -6.22 23.67
C LEU A 191 6.60 -4.76 24.10
N PRO A 192 7.80 -4.39 24.59
CA PRO A 192 8.08 -3.02 25.00
C PRO A 192 7.81 -2.04 23.84
N PRO A 193 7.23 -0.86 24.12
CA PRO A 193 6.95 0.12 23.09
C PRO A 193 8.24 0.50 22.38
N SER A 194 8.22 0.48 21.05
CA SER A 194 9.34 0.99 20.25
C SER A 194 9.62 2.43 20.69
N LYS A 195 10.87 2.72 21.09
CA LYS A 195 11.30 4.07 21.39
C LYS A 195 11.14 4.93 20.14
N GLY A 196 9.96 5.53 19.98
CA GLY A 196 9.73 6.51 18.93
C GLY A 196 10.74 7.64 19.09
N LYS A 197 11.50 7.95 18.06
CA LYS A 197 12.32 9.15 18.01
C LYS A 197 11.39 10.34 18.30
N LYS A 198 11.49 10.92 19.51
CA LYS A 198 11.01 12.28 19.75
C LYS A 198 11.78 13.17 18.80
N GLY A 199 11.08 13.69 17.78
CA GLY A 199 11.62 14.73 16.94
C GLY A 199 11.98 15.95 17.78
N ARG A 200 13.19 16.41 17.59
CA ARG A 200 13.60 17.79 17.86
C ARG A 200 13.34 18.61 16.63
#